data_531777da90e5063160d7de015ca188c8
#
_entry.id   531777da90e5063160d7de015ca188c8
#
_cell.length_a   1.000
_cell.length_b   1.000
_cell.length_c   1.000
_cell.angle_alpha   90.00
_cell.angle_beta   90.00
_cell.angle_gamma   90.00
#
_symmetry.space_group_name_H-M   'P 1'
#
loop_
_entity.id
_entity.type
_entity.pdbx_description
1 polymer ?
#
loop_
_entity_poly.entity_id
_entity_poly.type
_entity_poly.pdbx_seq_one_letter_code
_entity_poly.pdbx_strand_id
1 'polypeptide(L)'
;EGKKLEFYGGNGMSLIPFIVFIVITIGLSFINAADLNMMIASGVIGLIVGMFLVKDKVRYWDIVLEGLGDKMAMTAVLIWLVVGIYGSVLKSGHLVEGLVWLSVKLHLSGAGFCVASFLFSATFALATGAAFGTVAAMSYILYPVGILMGCNPAVLGGAIISGGLFGDNIAPVSDTTIVSTTGQTYTKKSGCAEIGGAVKDRSKYVIIAFILSVILFAIFGGAKSGQG
;
A
#
# COMPACT_ATOMS: atom_id res chain seq x y z
N GLU A 1 16.07 -28.73 -10.29
CA GLU A 1 16.50 -27.51 -11.05
C GLU A 1 15.49 -27.26 -12.16
N GLY A 2 14.56 -26.30 -11.96
CA GLY A 2 13.53 -26.00 -12.94
C GLY A 2 14.13 -25.35 -14.18
N LYS A 3 13.85 -25.90 -15.37
CA LYS A 3 14.18 -25.29 -16.65
C LYS A 3 13.74 -23.81 -16.64
N LYS A 4 14.66 -22.89 -16.92
CA LYS A 4 14.34 -21.46 -17.07
C LYS A 4 13.33 -21.27 -18.19
N LEU A 5 12.35 -20.40 -17.98
CA LEU A 5 11.36 -20.07 -18.99
C LEU A 5 12.05 -19.34 -20.16
N GLU A 6 11.84 -19.82 -21.39
CA GLU A 6 12.41 -19.20 -22.59
C GLU A 6 11.36 -18.41 -23.36
N PHE A 7 11.71 -17.17 -23.67
CA PHE A 7 10.89 -16.26 -24.48
C PHE A 7 11.41 -16.19 -25.91
N TYR A 8 10.53 -15.99 -26.89
CA TYR A 8 10.90 -15.88 -28.30
C TYR A 8 11.86 -14.72 -28.60
N GLY A 9 11.85 -13.64 -27.84
CA GLY A 9 12.69 -12.45 -28.00
C GLY A 9 13.75 -12.27 -26.90
N GLY A 10 14.08 -13.32 -26.13
CA GLY A 10 15.06 -13.24 -25.05
C GLY A 10 14.45 -12.81 -23.70
N ASN A 11 15.30 -12.73 -22.67
CA ASN A 11 14.86 -12.53 -21.28
C ASN A 11 14.10 -11.22 -21.02
N GLY A 12 14.34 -10.17 -21.84
CA GLY A 12 13.63 -8.88 -21.71
C GLY A 12 12.13 -8.97 -21.98
N MET A 13 11.68 -9.98 -22.74
CA MET A 13 10.26 -10.20 -23.03
C MET A 13 9.45 -10.57 -21.79
N SER A 14 10.09 -11.04 -20.73
CA SER A 14 9.42 -11.33 -19.45
C SER A 14 8.77 -10.10 -18.78
N LEU A 15 9.21 -8.90 -19.13
CA LEU A 15 8.64 -7.65 -18.61
C LEU A 15 7.38 -7.20 -19.36
N ILE A 16 7.14 -7.71 -20.57
CA ILE A 16 6.02 -7.26 -21.40
C ILE A 16 4.65 -7.46 -20.74
N PRO A 17 4.32 -8.60 -20.11
CA PRO A 17 3.06 -8.76 -19.40
C PRO A 17 2.81 -7.66 -18.37
N PHE A 18 3.83 -7.28 -17.63
CA PHE A 18 3.76 -6.23 -16.62
C PHE A 18 3.62 -4.83 -17.25
N ILE A 19 4.36 -4.56 -18.34
CA ILE A 19 4.24 -3.30 -19.07
C ILE A 19 2.83 -3.16 -19.66
N VAL A 20 2.28 -4.22 -20.24
CA VAL A 20 0.90 -4.22 -20.79
C VAL A 20 -0.12 -3.92 -19.68
N PHE A 21 0.00 -4.56 -18.52
CA PHE A 21 -0.84 -4.26 -17.37
C PHE A 21 -0.78 -2.77 -16.99
N ILE A 22 0.43 -2.21 -16.84
CA ILE A 22 0.62 -0.80 -16.48
C ILE A 22 0.03 0.13 -17.53
N VAL A 23 0.33 -0.09 -18.81
CA VAL A 23 -0.15 0.77 -19.91
C VAL A 23 -1.67 0.79 -19.99
N ILE A 24 -2.32 -0.38 -19.88
CA ILE A 24 -3.78 -0.45 -19.88
C ILE A 24 -4.35 0.24 -18.66
N THR A 25 -3.81 -0.01 -17.46
CA THR A 25 -4.30 0.61 -16.21
C THR A 25 -4.17 2.13 -16.24
N ILE A 26 -3.03 2.66 -16.71
CA ILE A 26 -2.84 4.10 -16.88
C ILE A 26 -3.82 4.65 -17.93
N GLY A 27 -3.96 3.99 -19.08
CA GLY A 27 -4.92 4.37 -20.11
C GLY A 27 -6.35 4.46 -19.61
N LEU A 28 -6.79 3.47 -18.83
CA LEU A 28 -8.12 3.46 -18.20
C LEU A 28 -8.29 4.59 -17.18
N SER A 29 -7.24 4.97 -16.47
CA SER A 29 -7.26 6.10 -15.53
C SER A 29 -7.51 7.43 -16.25
N PHE A 30 -6.94 7.64 -17.44
CA PHE A 30 -7.16 8.86 -18.20
C PHE A 30 -8.61 9.05 -18.69
N ILE A 31 -9.34 7.96 -18.89
CA ILE A 31 -10.76 7.98 -19.31
C ILE A 31 -11.73 7.78 -18.13
N ASN A 32 -11.23 7.91 -16.88
CA ASN A 32 -11.97 7.67 -15.63
C ASN A 32 -12.68 6.31 -15.57
N ALA A 33 -12.14 5.30 -16.25
CA ALA A 33 -12.65 3.93 -16.30
C ALA A 33 -11.80 2.95 -15.45
N ALA A 34 -10.87 3.44 -14.64
CA ALA A 34 -10.03 2.61 -13.77
C ALA A 34 -10.81 2.23 -12.51
N ASP A 35 -11.57 1.14 -12.58
CA ASP A 35 -12.15 0.48 -11.42
C ASP A 35 -11.41 -0.84 -11.11
N LEU A 36 -11.77 -1.49 -10.01
CA LEU A 36 -11.14 -2.74 -9.58
C LEU A 36 -11.29 -3.86 -10.62
N ASN A 37 -12.47 -3.96 -11.28
CA ASN A 37 -12.75 -4.99 -12.27
C ASN A 37 -11.89 -4.79 -13.53
N MET A 38 -11.75 -3.53 -13.96
CA MET A 38 -10.91 -3.18 -15.10
C MET A 38 -9.42 -3.38 -14.82
N MET A 39 -8.97 -3.14 -13.58
CA MET A 39 -7.60 -3.47 -13.16
C MET A 39 -7.35 -4.98 -13.17
N ILE A 40 -8.29 -5.80 -12.70
CA ILE A 40 -8.19 -7.27 -12.79
C ILE A 40 -8.14 -7.70 -14.26
N ALA A 41 -9.03 -7.16 -15.10
CA ALA A 41 -9.05 -7.46 -16.52
C ALA A 41 -7.73 -7.10 -17.22
N SER A 42 -7.14 -5.95 -16.91
CA SER A 42 -5.84 -5.55 -17.46
C SER A 42 -4.71 -6.49 -17.05
N GLY A 43 -4.74 -7.00 -15.82
CA GLY A 43 -3.80 -8.03 -15.34
C GLY A 43 -3.94 -9.35 -16.11
N VAL A 44 -5.16 -9.82 -16.31
CA VAL A 44 -5.44 -11.03 -17.09
C VAL A 44 -4.99 -10.87 -18.54
N ILE A 45 -5.25 -9.71 -19.17
CA ILE A 45 -4.78 -9.40 -20.52
C ILE A 45 -3.25 -9.45 -20.58
N GLY A 46 -2.55 -8.87 -19.59
CA GLY A 46 -1.11 -8.94 -19.49
C GLY A 46 -0.58 -10.38 -19.44
N LEU A 47 -1.20 -11.24 -18.64
CA LEU A 47 -0.85 -12.67 -18.56
C LEU A 47 -1.10 -13.40 -19.89
N ILE A 48 -2.22 -13.12 -20.56
CA ILE A 48 -2.53 -13.73 -21.88
C ILE A 48 -1.48 -13.29 -22.91
N VAL A 49 -1.13 -12.02 -22.96
CA VAL A 49 -0.06 -11.52 -23.84
C VAL A 49 1.27 -12.24 -23.54
N GLY A 50 1.62 -12.40 -22.27
CA GLY A 50 2.81 -13.15 -21.86
C GLY A 50 2.83 -14.58 -22.37
N MET A 51 1.69 -15.26 -22.34
CA MET A 51 1.56 -16.63 -22.86
C MET A 51 1.94 -16.75 -24.36
N PHE A 52 1.65 -15.71 -25.15
CA PHE A 52 2.02 -15.72 -26.58
C PHE A 52 3.51 -15.47 -26.84
N LEU A 53 4.24 -14.92 -25.86
CA LEU A 53 5.65 -14.58 -25.96
C LEU A 53 6.58 -15.72 -25.51
N VAL A 54 6.06 -16.78 -24.88
CA VAL A 54 6.85 -17.88 -24.37
C VAL A 54 6.82 -19.10 -25.31
N LYS A 55 7.92 -19.88 -25.31
CA LYS A 55 8.03 -21.10 -26.08
C LYS A 55 7.26 -22.26 -25.43
N ASP A 56 7.30 -22.35 -24.10
CA ASP A 56 6.63 -23.40 -23.31
C ASP A 56 5.46 -22.78 -22.52
N LYS A 57 4.25 -22.94 -23.07
CA LYS A 57 3.02 -22.39 -22.50
C LYS A 57 2.59 -23.11 -21.22
N VAL A 58 2.86 -24.41 -21.13
CA VAL A 58 2.50 -25.19 -19.94
C VAL A 58 3.35 -24.72 -18.78
N ARG A 59 4.66 -24.65 -18.96
CA ARG A 59 5.58 -24.15 -17.93
C ARG A 59 5.31 -22.70 -17.54
N TYR A 60 4.84 -21.87 -18.48
CA TYR A 60 4.43 -20.50 -18.19
C TYR A 60 3.29 -20.45 -17.16
N TRP A 61 2.24 -21.25 -17.37
CA TRP A 61 1.11 -21.30 -16.45
C TRP A 61 1.49 -21.92 -15.10
N ASP A 62 2.39 -22.91 -15.07
CA ASP A 62 2.93 -23.43 -13.81
C ASP A 62 3.59 -22.32 -12.99
N ILE A 63 4.42 -21.47 -13.63
CA ILE A 63 5.07 -20.33 -12.96
C ILE A 63 4.05 -19.28 -12.50
N VAL A 64 3.00 -19.02 -13.28
CA VAL A 64 1.91 -18.11 -12.88
C VAL A 64 1.21 -18.66 -11.63
N LEU A 65 0.91 -19.96 -11.59
CA LEU A 65 0.28 -20.60 -10.43
C LEU A 65 1.22 -20.64 -9.21
N GLU A 66 2.50 -20.92 -9.42
CA GLU A 66 3.53 -20.83 -8.37
C GLU A 66 3.56 -19.40 -7.78
N GLY A 67 3.51 -18.37 -8.63
CA GLY A 67 3.47 -16.96 -8.20
C GLY A 67 2.18 -16.58 -7.46
N LEU A 68 1.05 -17.11 -7.88
CA LEU A 68 -0.24 -16.91 -7.16
C LEU A 68 -0.24 -17.61 -5.80
N GLY A 69 0.43 -18.77 -5.69
CA GLY A 69 0.61 -19.52 -4.43
C GLY A 69 1.75 -19.01 -3.56
N ASP A 70 2.46 -17.95 -3.96
CA ASP A 70 3.54 -17.38 -3.17
C ASP A 70 3.05 -16.90 -1.80
N LYS A 71 3.88 -17.13 -0.78
CA LYS A 71 3.54 -16.78 0.61
C LYS A 71 3.13 -15.31 0.77
N MET A 72 3.79 -14.40 0.06
CA MET A 72 3.50 -12.97 0.16
C MET A 72 2.15 -12.63 -0.49
N ALA A 73 1.87 -13.20 -1.66
CA ALA A 73 0.58 -13.06 -2.35
C ALA A 73 -0.57 -13.62 -1.51
N MET A 74 -0.41 -14.85 -0.99
CA MET A 74 -1.41 -15.48 -0.13
C MET A 74 -1.62 -14.74 1.18
N THR A 75 -0.57 -14.20 1.78
CA THR A 75 -0.67 -13.36 2.98
C THR A 75 -1.49 -12.11 2.70
N ALA A 76 -1.28 -11.43 1.57
CA ALA A 76 -2.07 -10.27 1.18
C ALA A 76 -3.57 -10.62 1.04
N VAL A 77 -3.89 -11.71 0.35
CA VAL A 77 -5.28 -12.20 0.21
C VAL A 77 -5.91 -12.49 1.56
N LEU A 78 -5.18 -13.16 2.45
CA LEU A 78 -5.68 -13.49 3.80
C LEU A 78 -5.93 -12.23 4.63
N ILE A 79 -5.01 -11.26 4.60
CA ILE A 79 -5.19 -9.97 5.28
C ILE A 79 -6.47 -9.29 4.78
N TRP A 80 -6.70 -9.23 3.49
CA TRP A 80 -7.88 -8.58 2.91
C TRP A 80 -9.18 -9.25 3.32
N LEU A 81 -9.21 -10.57 3.34
CA LEU A 81 -10.37 -11.33 3.83
C LEU A 81 -10.68 -11.04 5.30
N VAL A 82 -9.66 -11.10 6.16
CA VAL A 82 -9.81 -10.84 7.61
C VAL A 82 -10.21 -9.39 7.87
N VAL A 83 -9.59 -8.43 7.16
CA VAL A 83 -9.93 -7.00 7.30
C VAL A 83 -11.36 -6.72 6.84
N GLY A 84 -11.84 -7.39 5.79
CA GLY A 84 -13.24 -7.27 5.34
C GLY A 84 -14.24 -7.70 6.42
N ILE A 85 -14.00 -8.84 7.07
CA ILE A 85 -14.81 -9.31 8.20
C ILE A 85 -14.72 -8.34 9.37
N TYR A 86 -13.51 -7.95 9.75
CA TYR A 86 -13.26 -7.02 10.86
C TYR A 86 -13.94 -5.67 10.61
N GLY A 87 -13.83 -5.12 9.39
CA GLY A 87 -14.51 -3.89 9.01
C GLY A 87 -16.03 -3.95 9.15
N SER A 88 -16.64 -5.10 8.81
CA SER A 88 -18.06 -5.32 8.98
C SER A 88 -18.48 -5.31 10.48
N VAL A 89 -17.67 -5.93 11.35
CA VAL A 89 -17.90 -5.92 12.80
C VAL A 89 -17.79 -4.51 13.36
N LEU A 90 -16.76 -3.75 12.97
CA LEU A 90 -16.56 -2.37 13.43
C LEU A 90 -17.71 -1.46 12.98
N LYS A 91 -18.22 -1.64 11.76
CA LYS A 91 -19.38 -0.90 11.25
C LYS A 91 -20.64 -1.23 12.06
N SER A 92 -20.87 -2.50 12.35
CA SER A 92 -22.01 -2.91 13.19
C SER A 92 -21.88 -2.41 14.64
N GLY A 93 -20.66 -2.20 15.12
CA GLY A 93 -20.35 -1.62 16.43
C GLY A 93 -20.42 -0.09 16.49
N HIS A 94 -20.91 0.58 15.44
CA HIS A 94 -21.03 2.06 15.37
C HIS A 94 -19.73 2.80 15.61
N LEU A 95 -18.58 2.20 15.27
CA LEU A 95 -17.28 2.82 15.46
C LEU A 95 -17.14 4.08 14.58
N VAL A 96 -17.66 4.04 13.37
CA VAL A 96 -17.60 5.18 12.43
C VAL A 96 -18.33 6.39 13.01
N GLU A 97 -19.55 6.18 13.51
CA GLU A 97 -20.38 7.21 14.12
C GLU A 97 -19.72 7.76 15.41
N GLY A 98 -19.12 6.90 16.21
CA GLY A 98 -18.36 7.31 17.39
C GLY A 98 -17.15 8.18 17.06
N LEU A 99 -16.41 7.84 16.01
CA LEU A 99 -15.27 8.64 15.55
C LEU A 99 -15.70 9.97 14.92
N VAL A 100 -16.81 10.01 14.18
CA VAL A 100 -17.39 11.25 13.67
C VAL A 100 -17.78 12.16 14.84
N TRP A 101 -18.50 11.64 15.83
CA TRP A 101 -18.87 12.41 17.02
C TRP A 101 -17.65 12.96 17.76
N LEU A 102 -16.62 12.16 17.97
CA LEU A 102 -15.37 12.59 18.60
C LEU A 102 -14.68 13.68 17.78
N SER A 103 -14.62 13.52 16.47
CA SER A 103 -13.98 14.48 15.56
C SER A 103 -14.71 15.83 15.57
N VAL A 104 -16.04 15.82 15.59
CA VAL A 104 -16.86 17.04 15.72
C VAL A 104 -16.63 17.69 17.09
N LYS A 105 -16.58 16.91 18.16
CA LYS A 105 -16.32 17.41 19.52
C LYS A 105 -14.94 18.05 19.65
N LEU A 106 -13.95 17.53 18.93
CA LEU A 106 -12.60 18.08 18.85
C LEU A 106 -12.46 19.24 17.84
N HIS A 107 -13.55 19.65 17.21
CA HIS A 107 -13.57 20.70 16.18
C HIS A 107 -12.58 20.45 15.03
N LEU A 108 -12.38 19.18 14.66
CA LEU A 108 -11.51 18.84 13.55
C LEU A 108 -12.17 19.26 12.22
N SER A 109 -11.44 20.03 11.43
CA SER A 109 -11.81 20.28 10.03
C SER A 109 -11.50 19.05 9.16
N GLY A 110 -12.02 18.99 7.93
CA GLY A 110 -11.66 17.92 6.99
C GLY A 110 -10.14 17.82 6.78
N ALA A 111 -9.44 18.95 6.65
CA ALA A 111 -7.98 18.97 6.56
C ALA A 111 -7.31 18.45 7.84
N GLY A 112 -7.80 18.88 9.01
CA GLY A 112 -7.30 18.37 10.30
C GLY A 112 -7.51 16.88 10.46
N PHE A 113 -8.62 16.33 9.96
CA PHE A 113 -8.86 14.90 9.98
C PHE A 113 -7.93 14.12 9.03
N CYS A 114 -7.56 14.67 7.88
CA CYS A 114 -6.54 14.07 7.00
C CYS A 114 -5.18 13.96 7.71
N VAL A 115 -4.76 15.01 8.41
CA VAL A 115 -3.53 14.98 9.22
C VAL A 115 -3.63 13.92 10.33
N ALA A 116 -4.76 13.91 11.07
CA ALA A 116 -5.00 12.92 12.10
C ALA A 116 -4.96 11.48 11.55
N SER A 117 -5.56 11.25 10.38
CA SER A 117 -5.55 9.94 9.70
C SER A 117 -4.14 9.49 9.33
N PHE A 118 -3.30 10.40 8.85
CA PHE A 118 -1.87 10.13 8.62
C PHE A 118 -1.15 9.73 9.90
N LEU A 119 -1.34 10.49 10.98
CA LEU A 119 -0.70 10.22 12.28
C LEU A 119 -1.16 8.90 12.90
N PHE A 120 -2.46 8.60 12.87
CA PHE A 120 -2.99 7.33 13.37
C PHE A 120 -2.46 6.14 12.57
N SER A 121 -2.45 6.23 11.25
CA SER A 121 -1.91 5.18 10.38
C SER A 121 -0.41 4.99 10.62
N ALA A 122 0.35 6.08 10.76
CA ALA A 122 1.78 6.01 11.04
C ALA A 122 2.09 5.37 12.39
N THR A 123 1.36 5.76 13.43
CA THR A 123 1.53 5.20 14.79
C THR A 123 1.17 3.71 14.82
N PHE A 124 0.08 3.34 14.16
CA PHE A 124 -0.34 1.94 14.09
C PHE A 124 0.64 1.06 13.31
N ALA A 125 1.13 1.55 12.16
CA ALA A 125 2.15 0.85 11.39
C ALA A 125 3.48 0.75 12.12
N LEU A 126 3.88 1.78 12.85
CA LEU A 126 5.07 1.75 13.70
C LEU A 126 4.98 0.67 14.79
N ALA A 127 3.81 0.53 15.39
CA ALA A 127 3.57 -0.48 16.44
C ALA A 127 3.50 -1.91 15.89
N THR A 128 2.91 -2.09 14.70
CA THR A 128 2.69 -3.42 14.10
C THR A 128 3.83 -3.87 13.19
N GLY A 129 4.60 -2.94 12.62
CA GLY A 129 5.62 -3.23 11.61
C GLY A 129 5.05 -3.76 10.29
N ALA A 130 3.80 -3.43 9.97
CA ALA A 130 3.09 -3.97 8.81
C ALA A 130 2.35 -2.86 8.04
N ALA A 131 2.93 -2.40 6.91
CA ALA A 131 2.32 -1.37 6.08
C ALA A 131 0.98 -1.81 5.48
N PHE A 132 0.92 -2.98 4.82
CA PHE A 132 -0.28 -3.46 4.15
C PHE A 132 -1.46 -3.68 5.09
N GLY A 133 -1.21 -4.35 6.23
CA GLY A 133 -2.23 -4.59 7.25
C GLY A 133 -2.77 -3.29 7.83
N THR A 134 -1.90 -2.32 8.07
CA THR A 134 -2.28 -0.99 8.56
C THR A 134 -3.11 -0.24 7.53
N VAL A 135 -2.67 -0.15 6.28
CA VAL A 135 -3.42 0.56 5.23
C VAL A 135 -4.80 -0.05 5.06
N ALA A 136 -4.91 -1.39 5.02
CA ALA A 136 -6.18 -2.07 4.91
C ALA A 136 -7.09 -1.75 6.12
N ALA A 137 -6.63 -1.93 7.35
CA ALA A 137 -7.41 -1.68 8.56
C ALA A 137 -7.82 -0.21 8.72
N MET A 138 -6.87 0.71 8.55
CA MET A 138 -7.12 2.15 8.70
C MET A 138 -8.02 2.70 7.60
N SER A 139 -7.93 2.18 6.38
CA SER A 139 -8.87 2.56 5.31
C SER A 139 -10.31 2.21 5.66
N TYR A 140 -10.55 1.04 6.22
CA TYR A 140 -11.88 0.65 6.65
C TYR A 140 -12.45 1.54 7.76
N ILE A 141 -11.60 2.01 8.67
CA ILE A 141 -12.00 2.80 9.84
C ILE A 141 -12.06 4.28 9.50
N LEU A 142 -10.97 4.85 8.96
CA LEU A 142 -10.79 6.30 8.85
C LEU A 142 -11.39 6.87 7.56
N TYR A 143 -11.42 6.10 6.46
CA TYR A 143 -11.88 6.62 5.19
C TYR A 143 -13.36 7.03 5.19
N PRO A 144 -14.31 6.18 5.66
CA PRO A 144 -15.72 6.57 5.77
C PRO A 144 -15.92 7.81 6.68
N VAL A 145 -15.20 7.85 7.81
CA VAL A 145 -15.27 8.98 8.75
C VAL A 145 -14.80 10.28 8.09
N GLY A 146 -13.66 10.23 7.40
CA GLY A 146 -13.10 11.41 6.75
C GLY A 146 -13.97 11.95 5.62
N ILE A 147 -14.65 11.09 4.87
CA ILE A 147 -15.62 11.54 3.86
C ILE A 147 -16.77 12.32 4.53
N LEU A 148 -17.32 11.80 5.64
CA LEU A 148 -18.36 12.50 6.40
C LEU A 148 -17.88 13.81 7.03
N MET A 149 -16.57 13.90 7.35
CA MET A 149 -15.94 15.13 7.87
C MET A 149 -15.57 16.14 6.77
N GLY A 150 -15.90 15.85 5.51
CA GLY A 150 -15.59 16.76 4.39
C GLY A 150 -14.11 16.77 3.98
N CYS A 151 -13.42 15.65 4.13
CA CYS A 151 -12.07 15.48 3.57
C CYS A 151 -12.12 15.37 2.04
N ASN A 152 -11.05 15.82 1.39
CA ASN A 152 -10.83 15.45 0.00
C ASN A 152 -10.54 13.94 -0.09
N PRO A 153 -11.32 13.14 -0.84
CA PRO A 153 -11.20 11.68 -0.87
C PRO A 153 -9.81 11.19 -1.28
N ALA A 154 -9.23 11.81 -2.31
CA ALA A 154 -7.91 11.43 -2.81
C ALA A 154 -6.79 11.74 -1.80
N VAL A 155 -6.87 12.91 -1.15
CA VAL A 155 -5.89 13.32 -0.15
C VAL A 155 -6.00 12.47 1.12
N LEU A 156 -7.22 12.13 1.53
CA LEU A 156 -7.47 11.24 2.68
C LEU A 156 -6.91 9.83 2.43
N GLY A 157 -7.17 9.25 1.26
CA GLY A 157 -6.58 7.97 0.87
C GLY A 157 -5.05 8.03 0.86
N GLY A 158 -4.49 9.11 0.30
CA GLY A 158 -3.06 9.38 0.31
C GLY A 158 -2.49 9.50 1.73
N ALA A 159 -3.20 10.14 2.66
CA ALA A 159 -2.79 10.29 4.05
C ALA A 159 -2.73 8.93 4.77
N ILE A 160 -3.73 8.09 4.60
CA ILE A 160 -3.77 6.75 5.21
C ILE A 160 -2.64 5.86 4.67
N ILE A 161 -2.46 5.84 3.35
CA ILE A 161 -1.40 5.04 2.70
C ILE A 161 -0.02 5.53 3.12
N SER A 162 0.20 6.84 3.04
CA SER A 162 1.50 7.43 3.41
C SER A 162 1.82 7.21 4.88
N GLY A 163 0.82 7.29 5.77
CA GLY A 163 0.98 6.99 7.19
C GLY A 163 1.39 5.55 7.43
N GLY A 164 0.72 4.59 6.79
CA GLY A 164 1.06 3.18 6.87
C GLY A 164 2.50 2.89 6.42
N LEU A 165 2.90 3.43 5.26
CA LEU A 165 4.26 3.28 4.73
C LEU A 165 5.31 3.98 5.59
N PHE A 166 4.98 5.18 6.10
CA PHE A 166 5.86 5.94 6.98
C PHE A 166 6.16 5.18 8.26
N GLY A 167 5.13 4.70 8.96
CA GLY A 167 5.28 3.97 10.21
C GLY A 167 6.06 2.67 10.03
N ASP A 168 5.77 1.91 8.98
CA ASP A 168 6.49 0.69 8.64
C ASP A 168 7.98 0.94 8.36
N ASN A 169 8.31 2.02 7.68
CA ASN A 169 9.71 2.35 7.33
C ASN A 169 10.61 2.60 8.54
N ILE A 170 10.05 3.12 9.64
CA ILE A 170 10.78 3.38 10.89
C ILE A 170 10.52 2.33 11.97
N ALA A 171 9.63 1.37 11.73
CA ALA A 171 9.33 0.30 12.67
C ALA A 171 10.53 -0.66 12.79
N PRO A 172 11.08 -0.86 13.98
CA PRO A 172 12.18 -1.81 14.18
C PRO A 172 11.74 -3.27 14.01
N VAL A 173 10.44 -3.53 14.13
CA VAL A 173 9.82 -4.86 13.98
C VAL A 173 9.33 -5.14 12.57
N SER A 174 9.50 -4.19 11.63
CA SER A 174 9.08 -4.38 10.23
C SER A 174 9.95 -5.41 9.52
N ASP A 175 9.30 -6.33 8.80
CA ASP A 175 9.98 -7.34 7.99
C ASP A 175 10.94 -6.69 6.98
N THR A 176 10.53 -5.58 6.37
CA THR A 176 11.36 -4.85 5.40
C THR A 176 12.59 -4.24 6.06
N THR A 177 12.48 -3.74 7.28
CA THR A 177 13.60 -3.23 8.06
C THR A 177 14.55 -4.35 8.48
N ILE A 178 14.02 -5.47 8.95
CA ILE A 178 14.80 -6.64 9.36
C ILE A 178 15.59 -7.18 8.16
N VAL A 179 14.91 -7.48 7.04
CA VAL A 179 15.54 -8.04 5.84
C VAL A 179 16.60 -7.09 5.27
N SER A 180 16.31 -5.79 5.19
CA SER A 180 17.25 -4.82 4.64
C SER A 180 18.49 -4.64 5.49
N THR A 181 18.41 -4.84 6.81
CA THR A 181 19.57 -4.71 7.72
C THR A 181 20.36 -5.99 7.84
N THR A 182 19.71 -7.14 7.93
CA THR A 182 20.40 -8.43 8.04
C THR A 182 21.15 -8.82 6.76
N GLY A 183 20.69 -8.34 5.59
CA GLY A 183 21.37 -8.51 4.30
C GLY A 183 22.59 -7.58 4.11
N GLN A 184 22.85 -6.62 5.00
CA GLN A 184 23.96 -5.69 4.91
C GLN A 184 25.04 -6.02 5.93
N THR A 185 26.31 -5.90 5.53
CA THR A 185 27.47 -6.10 6.41
C THR A 185 28.20 -4.79 6.64
N TYR A 186 28.80 -4.65 7.82
CA TYR A 186 29.64 -3.51 8.10
C TYR A 186 30.94 -3.57 7.28
N THR A 187 31.39 -2.41 6.80
CA THR A 187 32.70 -2.30 6.12
C THR A 187 33.88 -2.23 7.08
N LYS A 188 33.66 -1.79 8.33
CA LYS A 188 34.72 -1.53 9.32
C LYS A 188 34.77 -2.53 10.47
N LYS A 189 33.76 -3.37 10.65
CA LYS A 189 33.71 -4.43 11.69
C LYS A 189 33.02 -5.66 11.12
N SER A 190 33.28 -6.83 11.70
CA SER A 190 32.57 -8.06 11.32
C SER A 190 31.13 -8.03 11.84
N GLY A 191 30.21 -8.61 11.08
CA GLY A 191 28.80 -8.73 11.40
C GLY A 191 27.89 -7.99 10.46
N CYS A 192 26.59 -8.30 10.55
CA CYS A 192 25.54 -7.61 9.81
C CYS A 192 25.16 -6.26 10.47
N ALA A 193 24.50 -5.40 9.71
CA ALA A 193 24.04 -4.12 10.21
C ALA A 193 22.99 -4.32 11.33
N GLU A 194 22.97 -3.37 12.28
CA GLU A 194 22.04 -3.38 13.40
C GLU A 194 20.76 -2.62 13.05
N ILE A 195 19.59 -3.19 13.40
CA ILE A 195 18.27 -2.59 13.13
C ILE A 195 18.19 -1.17 13.71
N GLY A 196 18.62 -0.98 14.97
CA GLY A 196 18.60 0.33 15.62
C GLY A 196 19.46 1.39 14.91
N GLY A 197 20.62 0.98 14.39
CA GLY A 197 21.48 1.83 13.57
C GLY A 197 20.82 2.26 12.27
N ALA A 198 20.21 1.32 11.55
CA ALA A 198 19.52 1.60 10.30
C ALA A 198 18.32 2.53 10.48
N VAL A 199 17.51 2.32 11.52
CA VAL A 199 16.38 3.19 11.86
C VAL A 199 16.87 4.60 12.20
N LYS A 200 17.94 4.72 12.99
CA LYS A 200 18.55 6.01 13.34
C LYS A 200 19.04 6.77 12.10
N ASP A 201 19.67 6.08 11.16
CA ASP A 201 20.16 6.73 9.94
C ASP A 201 19.03 7.15 8.99
N ARG A 202 17.98 6.37 8.90
CA ARG A 202 16.76 6.71 8.14
C ARG A 202 16.00 7.86 8.76
N SER A 203 15.96 7.98 10.08
CA SER A 203 15.16 8.98 10.80
C SER A 203 15.42 10.41 10.34
N LYS A 204 16.62 10.75 9.92
CA LYS A 204 16.99 12.07 9.40
C LYS A 204 16.13 12.46 8.17
N TYR A 205 15.94 11.54 7.24
CA TYR A 205 15.17 11.75 6.02
C TYR A 205 13.67 11.64 6.28
N VAL A 206 13.31 10.72 7.14
CA VAL A 206 11.93 10.44 7.51
C VAL A 206 11.29 11.61 8.25
N ILE A 207 12.01 12.32 9.12
CA ILE A 207 11.51 13.53 9.80
C ILE A 207 11.18 14.64 8.79
N ILE A 208 12.02 14.83 7.77
CA ILE A 208 11.73 15.82 6.71
C ILE A 208 10.47 15.42 5.95
N ALA A 209 10.35 14.16 5.54
CA ALA A 209 9.18 13.64 4.85
C ALA A 209 7.91 13.77 5.73
N PHE A 210 8.02 13.53 7.03
CA PHE A 210 6.92 13.69 7.99
C PHE A 210 6.39 15.12 8.01
N ILE A 211 7.28 16.09 8.20
CA ILE A 211 6.90 17.51 8.25
C ILE A 211 6.24 17.94 6.95
N LEU A 212 6.83 17.57 5.81
CA LEU A 212 6.26 17.87 4.50
C LEU A 212 4.88 17.24 4.30
N SER A 213 4.71 15.98 4.70
CA SER A 213 3.43 15.26 4.60
C SER A 213 2.35 15.95 5.45
N VAL A 214 2.65 16.29 6.70
CA VAL A 214 1.72 17.00 7.59
C VAL A 214 1.29 18.33 6.99
N ILE A 215 2.23 19.12 6.44
CA ILE A 215 1.93 20.41 5.80
C ILE A 215 1.04 20.20 4.57
N LEU A 216 1.36 19.25 3.70
CA LEU A 216 0.59 18.97 2.49
C LEU A 216 -0.83 18.49 2.82
N PHE A 217 -0.98 17.60 3.79
CA PHE A 217 -2.31 17.12 4.20
C PHE A 217 -3.12 18.22 4.90
N ALA A 218 -2.48 19.13 5.63
CA ALA A 218 -3.16 20.29 6.23
C ALA A 218 -3.64 21.29 5.16
N ILE A 219 -2.91 21.46 4.06
CA ILE A 219 -3.26 22.40 2.99
C ILE A 219 -4.34 21.80 2.07
N PHE A 220 -4.16 20.56 1.65
CA PHE A 220 -4.98 19.93 0.61
C PHE A 220 -6.07 18.99 1.14
N GLY A 221 -6.08 18.68 2.44
CA GLY A 221 -6.98 17.71 3.04
C GLY A 221 -8.45 18.15 3.11
N GLY A 222 -8.73 19.44 3.09
CA GLY A 222 -10.10 19.94 3.03
C GLY A 222 -10.71 19.74 1.64
N ALA A 223 -11.99 19.34 1.59
CA ALA A 223 -12.73 19.33 0.33
C ALA A 223 -12.83 20.79 -0.16
N LYS A 224 -12.36 21.06 -1.38
CA LYS A 224 -12.74 22.30 -2.04
C LYS A 224 -14.24 22.22 -2.28
N SER A 225 -14.98 23.08 -1.62
CA SER A 225 -16.41 23.33 -1.89
C SER A 225 -16.54 23.72 -3.37
N GLY A 226 -16.94 22.81 -4.19
CA GLY A 226 -17.20 23.10 -5.60
C GLY A 226 -16.90 21.92 -6.51
N GLN A 227 -17.73 20.91 -6.40
CA GLN A 227 -18.20 20.12 -7.55
C GLN A 227 -19.37 19.26 -7.05
N GLY A 228 -20.56 19.85 -7.16
CA GLY A 228 -21.81 19.10 -7.22
C GLY A 228 -21.93 18.47 -8.60
#